data_f99242252df5c275fab1ed30b346db4d
#
_entry.id   f99242252df5c275fab1ed30b346db4d
#
_cell.length_a   1.000
_cell.length_b   1.000
_cell.length_c   1.000
_cell.angle_alpha   90.00
_cell.angle_beta   90.00
_cell.angle_gamma   90.00
#
_symmetry.space_group_name_H-M   'P 1'
#
loop_
_entity.id
_entity.type
_entity.pdbx_description
1 polymer ?
#
loop_
_entity_poly.entity_id
_entity_poly.type
_entity_poly.pdbx_seq_one_letter_code
_entity_poly.pdbx_strand_id
1 'polypeptide(L)'
;MSSHRPELHITAQHGVLEAPAGALFTGEQWHVFHQYRSQPDVKKNNWGHVVSADTPFNWAHRDDVLSAEAPEVQVRAGSVVAPRCGDEAELFFTSVTDEGPSIHRALLTNLSGPQSDVRREGSVVDAPVLGLDKPQDFRSPCVVPGWADEDDRSEGHGGWLMLAVAGPMSAPELVMLSSHDQQSWTLDGPLAFHGDSGLAHHPILVSPRIIRLRDEVDGHVYDVLIVTVEADGVDLSGYLVGTLRGCDFWVKTPFTQMDFGHDFTRPRNTNTVRGVTYGNNERYDAALIFGLMNGVGRLDNPATHESLRAEGWANCLSLPRLTTLQGGLLFQTPTPGLTSAIPHTAHARMWSGLIDAQEGSVTVTLLDNATGRIAATITHSGHHLQLDRSMNPLHAEDSPAEAYLISADTDSLTIIVDGSTVEVFADGGVIAMASRVYFEGICGGFDVTAEGGASILRYFEVAGEDV
;
A
#
# COMPACT_ATOMS: atom_id res chain seq x y z
N MET A 1 -14.00 -21.92 -12.67
CA MET A 1 -13.22 -20.66 -12.57
C MET A 1 -12.95 -20.41 -11.10
N SER A 2 -11.85 -19.77 -10.75
CA SER A 2 -11.53 -19.39 -9.38
C SER A 2 -12.55 -18.35 -8.90
N SER A 3 -13.18 -18.58 -7.76
CA SER A 3 -14.20 -17.66 -7.21
C SER A 3 -13.60 -16.63 -6.25
N HIS A 4 -12.40 -16.91 -5.70
CA HIS A 4 -11.77 -16.05 -4.70
C HIS A 4 -10.73 -15.10 -5.28
N ARG A 5 -10.14 -15.43 -6.43
CA ARG A 5 -9.07 -14.63 -7.03
C ARG A 5 -9.63 -13.33 -7.61
N PRO A 6 -9.14 -12.18 -7.13
CA PRO A 6 -9.52 -10.90 -7.72
C PRO A 6 -8.89 -10.73 -9.12
N GLU A 7 -9.54 -9.94 -9.96
CA GLU A 7 -9.11 -9.67 -11.32
C GLU A 7 -8.45 -8.29 -11.48
N LEU A 8 -8.82 -7.34 -10.62
CA LEU A 8 -8.29 -5.97 -10.62
C LEU A 8 -7.13 -5.78 -9.65
N HIS A 9 -7.04 -6.64 -8.63
CA HIS A 9 -5.97 -6.62 -7.63
C HIS A 9 -4.80 -7.48 -8.07
N ILE A 10 -3.60 -7.15 -7.56
CA ILE A 10 -2.41 -7.94 -7.83
C ILE A 10 -2.32 -9.10 -6.85
N THR A 11 -2.22 -10.33 -7.37
CA THR A 11 -1.92 -11.55 -6.61
C THR A 11 -0.65 -12.20 -7.14
N ALA A 12 0.03 -13.00 -6.32
CA ALA A 12 0.99 -13.95 -6.86
C ALA A 12 0.24 -15.00 -7.72
N GLN A 13 0.86 -15.48 -8.78
CA GLN A 13 0.25 -16.54 -9.60
C GLN A 13 -0.07 -17.79 -8.76
N HIS A 14 0.82 -18.12 -7.84
CA HIS A 14 0.69 -19.18 -6.83
C HIS A 14 1.55 -18.83 -5.62
N GLY A 15 1.26 -19.46 -4.48
CA GLY A 15 1.99 -19.23 -3.25
C GLY A 15 1.47 -18.02 -2.46
N VAL A 16 2.34 -17.32 -1.76
CA VAL A 16 1.97 -16.28 -0.81
C VAL A 16 2.62 -14.96 -1.19
N LEU A 17 1.83 -13.95 -1.50
CA LEU A 17 2.30 -12.58 -1.66
C LEU A 17 2.56 -11.98 -0.27
N GLU A 18 3.77 -11.45 -0.02
CA GLU A 18 4.20 -11.05 1.31
C GLU A 18 4.26 -9.54 1.53
N ALA A 19 4.55 -8.79 0.47
CA ALA A 19 4.58 -7.33 0.54
C ALA A 19 4.62 -6.71 -0.86
N PRO A 20 4.07 -5.51 -1.05
CA PRO A 20 4.47 -4.67 -2.17
C PRO A 20 5.94 -4.28 -2.00
N ALA A 21 6.73 -4.31 -3.08
CA ALA A 21 8.16 -4.02 -3.04
C ALA A 21 8.49 -2.64 -3.63
N GLY A 22 7.74 -2.21 -4.60
CA GLY A 22 7.85 -0.88 -5.22
C GLY A 22 6.90 -0.74 -6.40
N ALA A 23 6.68 0.50 -6.82
CA ALA A 23 5.89 0.81 -8.01
C ALA A 23 6.48 2.00 -8.74
N LEU A 24 6.33 2.03 -10.06
CA LEU A 24 6.70 3.17 -10.90
C LEU A 24 5.81 3.25 -12.15
N PHE A 25 5.77 4.43 -12.74
CA PHE A 25 5.11 4.69 -14.01
C PHE A 25 6.12 5.28 -15.00
N THR A 26 6.31 4.60 -16.13
CA THR A 26 7.29 5.03 -17.16
C THR A 26 6.77 6.11 -18.12
N GLY A 27 5.52 6.53 -17.96
CA GLY A 27 4.80 7.40 -18.90
C GLY A 27 3.89 6.59 -19.85
N GLU A 28 4.16 5.30 -20.03
CA GLU A 28 3.40 4.39 -20.89
C GLU A 28 2.85 3.19 -20.13
N GLN A 29 3.60 2.68 -19.15
CA GLN A 29 3.25 1.49 -18.40
C GLN A 29 3.42 1.69 -16.90
N TRP A 30 2.53 1.06 -16.16
CA TRP A 30 2.66 0.85 -14.73
C TRP A 30 3.46 -0.40 -14.47
N HIS A 31 4.41 -0.33 -13.56
CA HIS A 31 5.22 -1.44 -13.09
C HIS A 31 5.03 -1.56 -11.59
N VAL A 32 4.61 -2.73 -11.12
CA VAL A 32 4.51 -3.02 -9.68
C VAL A 32 5.34 -4.26 -9.38
N PHE A 33 6.18 -4.13 -8.37
CA PHE A 33 7.04 -5.19 -7.87
C PHE A 33 6.51 -5.66 -6.53
N HIS A 34 6.49 -6.97 -6.31
CA HIS A 34 5.98 -7.55 -5.08
C HIS A 34 6.84 -8.71 -4.62
N GLN A 35 7.05 -8.79 -3.32
CA GLN A 35 7.72 -9.91 -2.68
C GLN A 35 6.72 -11.06 -2.52
N TYR A 36 7.13 -12.28 -2.87
CA TYR A 36 6.30 -13.46 -2.70
C TYR A 36 7.12 -14.73 -2.44
N ARG A 37 6.49 -15.74 -1.86
CA ARG A 37 7.00 -17.12 -1.77
C ARG A 37 6.17 -18.01 -2.69
N SER A 38 6.84 -18.83 -3.48
CA SER A 38 6.17 -19.77 -4.40
C SER A 38 5.38 -20.86 -3.68
N GLN A 39 5.75 -21.17 -2.44
CA GLN A 39 5.07 -22.12 -1.55
C GLN A 39 5.12 -21.62 -0.11
N PRO A 40 4.09 -21.88 0.71
CA PRO A 40 4.02 -21.39 2.09
C PRO A 40 5.21 -21.80 2.97
N ASP A 41 5.73 -23.02 2.77
CA ASP A 41 6.79 -23.61 3.59
C ASP A 41 8.21 -23.25 3.13
N VAL A 42 8.34 -22.61 1.96
CA VAL A 42 9.65 -22.22 1.42
C VAL A 42 10.07 -20.91 2.09
N LYS A 43 11.30 -20.89 2.67
CA LYS A 43 11.86 -19.68 3.26
C LYS A 43 12.34 -18.67 2.22
N LYS A 44 12.79 -19.15 1.05
CA LYS A 44 13.22 -18.29 -0.05
C LYS A 44 12.03 -17.55 -0.65
N ASN A 45 12.24 -16.30 -0.91
CA ASN A 45 11.27 -15.45 -1.59
C ASN A 45 11.88 -14.81 -2.85
N ASN A 46 11.00 -14.29 -3.67
CA ASN A 46 11.30 -13.63 -4.93
C ASN A 46 10.65 -12.26 -4.97
N TRP A 47 11.10 -11.42 -5.89
CA TRP A 47 10.36 -10.26 -6.35
C TRP A 47 9.75 -10.54 -7.70
N GLY A 48 8.42 -10.72 -7.71
CA GLY A 48 7.61 -10.77 -8.92
C GLY A 48 7.42 -9.38 -9.50
N HIS A 49 7.16 -9.32 -10.78
CA HIS A 49 6.93 -8.10 -11.54
C HIS A 49 5.63 -8.22 -12.32
N VAL A 50 4.76 -7.22 -12.19
CA VAL A 50 3.55 -7.09 -13.00
C VAL A 50 3.51 -5.74 -13.67
N VAL A 51 2.92 -5.70 -14.86
CA VAL A 51 2.80 -4.48 -15.65
C VAL A 51 1.35 -4.27 -16.07
N SER A 52 0.97 -3.01 -16.25
CA SER A 52 -0.30 -2.64 -16.84
C SER A 52 -0.12 -1.42 -17.74
N ALA A 53 -0.64 -1.50 -18.96
CA ALA A 53 -0.70 -0.35 -19.87
C ALA A 53 -1.93 0.51 -19.51
N ASP A 54 -1.86 1.79 -19.79
CA ASP A 54 -2.95 2.76 -19.64
C ASP A 54 -3.52 2.96 -18.23
N THR A 55 -4.13 1.94 -17.65
CA THR A 55 -4.74 2.00 -16.31
C THR A 55 -4.18 0.90 -15.42
N PRO A 56 -4.02 1.15 -14.10
CA PRO A 56 -3.42 0.18 -13.19
C PRO A 56 -4.43 -0.88 -12.71
N PHE A 57 -5.13 -1.54 -13.64
CA PHE A 57 -6.14 -2.56 -13.35
C PHE A 57 -6.04 -3.81 -14.24
N ASN A 58 -5.31 -3.77 -15.34
CA ASN A 58 -5.13 -4.91 -16.23
C ASN A 58 -3.70 -5.44 -16.13
N TRP A 59 -3.43 -6.21 -15.09
CA TRP A 59 -2.09 -6.65 -14.73
C TRP A 59 -1.65 -7.88 -15.50
N ALA A 60 -0.51 -7.76 -16.17
CA ALA A 60 0.18 -8.87 -16.82
C ALA A 60 1.44 -9.23 -16.04
N HIS A 61 1.60 -10.51 -15.69
CA HIS A 61 2.81 -11.00 -15.03
C HIS A 61 3.99 -11.01 -16.01
N ARG A 62 5.16 -10.62 -15.48
CA ARG A 62 6.48 -10.72 -16.11
C ARG A 62 7.34 -11.72 -15.34
N ASP A 63 8.55 -11.96 -15.84
CA ASP A 63 9.54 -12.76 -15.12
C ASP A 63 9.93 -12.09 -13.78
N ASP A 64 10.31 -12.92 -12.81
CA ASP A 64 10.82 -12.43 -11.53
C ASP A 64 12.10 -11.61 -11.74
N VAL A 65 12.18 -10.47 -11.06
CA VAL A 65 13.35 -9.59 -11.15
C VAL A 65 14.42 -9.90 -10.12
N LEU A 66 14.05 -10.46 -8.96
CA LEU A 66 14.99 -10.89 -7.94
C LEU A 66 14.57 -12.22 -7.33
N SER A 67 15.57 -13.08 -7.08
CA SER A 67 15.43 -14.32 -6.33
C SER A 67 16.57 -14.42 -5.34
N ALA A 68 16.36 -15.06 -4.19
CA ALA A 68 17.42 -15.26 -3.23
C ALA A 68 18.52 -16.20 -3.81
N GLU A 69 19.73 -15.68 -3.90
CA GLU A 69 20.94 -16.39 -4.37
C GLU A 69 21.89 -16.64 -3.20
N ALA A 70 22.55 -17.80 -3.18
CA ALA A 70 23.49 -18.08 -2.11
C ALA A 70 24.59 -17.00 -2.00
N PRO A 71 24.91 -16.46 -0.82
CA PRO A 71 24.51 -16.94 0.52
C PRO A 71 23.17 -16.40 1.05
N GLU A 72 22.36 -15.71 0.27
CA GLU A 72 21.08 -15.15 0.71
C GLU A 72 20.07 -16.27 1.04
N VAL A 73 19.36 -16.08 2.12
CA VAL A 73 18.20 -16.89 2.50
C VAL A 73 16.87 -16.21 2.13
N GLN A 74 16.88 -14.87 2.01
CA GLN A 74 15.72 -14.08 1.56
C GLN A 74 16.15 -12.79 0.83
N VAL A 75 15.28 -12.33 -0.08
CA VAL A 75 15.29 -10.99 -0.67
C VAL A 75 13.99 -10.30 -0.30
N ARG A 76 14.03 -9.33 0.64
CA ARG A 76 12.82 -8.67 1.14
C ARG A 76 12.52 -7.37 0.40
N ALA A 77 11.27 -6.96 0.48
CA ALA A 77 10.76 -5.73 -0.11
C ALA A 77 11.60 -4.49 0.27
N GLY A 78 11.62 -3.53 -0.63
CA GLY A 78 12.42 -2.32 -0.50
C GLY A 78 11.85 -1.14 -1.26
N SER A 79 12.60 -0.58 -2.19
CA SER A 79 12.24 0.61 -2.97
C SER A 79 12.65 0.43 -4.43
N VAL A 80 11.86 1.00 -5.32
CA VAL A 80 12.18 1.07 -6.76
C VAL A 80 12.24 2.53 -7.15
N VAL A 81 13.34 2.91 -7.80
CA VAL A 81 13.60 4.28 -8.21
C VAL A 81 13.79 4.32 -9.71
N ALA A 82 12.96 5.08 -10.41
CA ALA A 82 13.14 5.32 -11.83
C ALA A 82 14.25 6.36 -12.03
N PRO A 83 15.17 6.16 -12.97
CA PRO A 83 16.13 7.19 -13.34
C PRO A 83 15.41 8.37 -14.00
N ARG A 84 16.10 9.50 -14.11
CA ARG A 84 15.55 10.71 -14.75
C ARG A 84 15.22 10.52 -16.23
N CYS A 85 15.86 9.56 -16.88
CA CYS A 85 15.63 9.20 -18.29
C CYS A 85 16.10 7.77 -18.52
N GLY A 86 15.46 7.08 -19.47
CA GLY A 86 15.85 5.73 -19.88
C GLY A 86 14.82 4.66 -19.51
N ASP A 87 15.10 3.45 -19.96
CA ASP A 87 14.31 2.25 -19.80
C ASP A 87 14.91 1.36 -18.69
N GLU A 88 15.20 2.00 -17.54
CA GLU A 88 15.93 1.39 -16.43
C GLU A 88 15.22 1.71 -15.11
N ALA A 89 15.49 0.93 -14.07
CA ALA A 89 15.10 1.21 -12.70
C ALA A 89 16.17 0.70 -11.72
N GLU A 90 16.36 1.43 -10.64
CA GLU A 90 17.18 1.00 -9.51
C GLU A 90 16.32 0.29 -8.48
N LEU A 91 16.70 -0.93 -8.14
CA LEU A 91 16.05 -1.73 -7.11
C LEU A 91 16.90 -1.69 -5.85
N PHE A 92 16.36 -1.17 -4.77
CA PHE A 92 16.95 -1.25 -3.44
C PHE A 92 16.16 -2.27 -2.62
N PHE A 93 16.82 -3.30 -2.12
CA PHE A 93 16.16 -4.41 -1.42
C PHE A 93 16.93 -4.85 -0.20
N THR A 94 16.27 -5.53 0.72
CA THR A 94 16.95 -6.11 1.88
C THR A 94 17.39 -7.53 1.52
N SER A 95 18.69 -7.75 1.46
CA SER A 95 19.31 -9.07 1.40
C SER A 95 19.46 -9.61 2.80
N VAL A 96 19.02 -10.84 3.03
CA VAL A 96 19.15 -11.51 4.34
C VAL A 96 20.03 -12.72 4.18
N THR A 97 21.10 -12.78 4.95
CA THR A 97 22.02 -13.91 5.08
C THR A 97 22.04 -14.43 6.51
N ASP A 98 22.80 -15.46 6.79
CA ASP A 98 23.03 -15.95 8.17
C ASP A 98 23.76 -14.91 9.05
N GLU A 99 24.43 -13.92 8.46
CA GLU A 99 25.11 -12.83 9.16
C GLU A 99 24.17 -11.67 9.53
N GLY A 100 22.92 -11.65 8.98
CA GLY A 100 21.94 -10.62 9.20
C GLY A 100 21.47 -9.94 7.91
N PRO A 101 20.56 -8.96 8.02
CA PRO A 101 20.06 -8.17 6.89
C PRO A 101 21.00 -7.01 6.54
N SER A 102 21.11 -6.75 5.25
CA SER A 102 21.81 -5.59 4.67
C SER A 102 21.00 -5.05 3.47
N ILE A 103 21.26 -3.81 3.07
CA ILE A 103 20.59 -3.21 1.93
C ILE A 103 21.47 -3.34 0.69
N HIS A 104 20.92 -3.96 -0.33
CA HIS A 104 21.57 -4.18 -1.61
C HIS A 104 20.89 -3.38 -2.71
N ARG A 105 21.62 -3.19 -3.80
CA ARG A 105 21.16 -2.54 -5.02
C ARG A 105 21.27 -3.48 -6.21
N ALA A 106 20.32 -3.36 -7.13
CA ALA A 106 20.38 -3.97 -8.45
C ALA A 106 19.88 -2.97 -9.51
N LEU A 107 20.44 -3.02 -10.70
CA LEU A 107 20.00 -2.28 -11.87
C LEU A 107 19.09 -3.19 -12.71
N LEU A 108 17.89 -2.73 -12.97
CA LEU A 108 16.94 -3.33 -13.88
C LEU A 108 16.95 -2.55 -15.18
N THR A 109 17.24 -3.22 -16.30
CA THR A 109 17.25 -2.61 -17.63
C THR A 109 16.23 -3.25 -18.55
N ASN A 110 15.91 -2.60 -19.68
CA ASN A 110 14.89 -3.05 -20.62
C ASN A 110 13.51 -3.22 -19.96
N LEU A 111 13.14 -2.23 -19.15
CA LEU A 111 11.94 -2.25 -18.34
C LEU A 111 10.64 -2.33 -19.17
N SER A 112 10.60 -1.64 -20.31
CA SER A 112 9.46 -1.64 -21.26
C SER A 112 9.45 -2.89 -22.17
N GLY A 113 10.56 -3.62 -22.24
CA GLY A 113 10.70 -4.81 -23.08
C GLY A 113 9.94 -6.02 -22.55
N PRO A 114 9.81 -7.09 -23.36
CA PRO A 114 9.14 -8.31 -22.94
C PRO A 114 9.90 -9.07 -21.82
N GLN A 115 11.21 -8.88 -21.74
CA GLN A 115 12.09 -9.45 -20.72
C GLN A 115 12.99 -8.33 -20.19
N SER A 116 13.07 -8.23 -18.88
CA SER A 116 13.96 -7.29 -18.20
C SER A 116 15.26 -8.00 -17.82
N ASP A 117 16.37 -7.27 -17.89
CA ASP A 117 17.66 -7.75 -17.42
C ASP A 117 17.99 -7.16 -16.07
N VAL A 118 18.41 -7.99 -15.11
CA VAL A 118 18.76 -7.56 -13.75
C VAL A 118 20.23 -7.80 -13.48
N ARG A 119 20.94 -6.73 -13.12
CA ARG A 119 22.33 -6.80 -12.69
C ARG A 119 22.43 -6.42 -11.21
N ARG A 120 22.85 -7.37 -10.37
CA ARG A 120 23.11 -7.12 -8.96
C ARG A 120 24.39 -6.30 -8.78
N GLU A 121 24.31 -5.24 -7.99
CA GLU A 121 25.44 -4.34 -7.71
C GLU A 121 26.08 -4.61 -6.32
N GLY A 122 25.43 -5.44 -5.49
CA GLY A 122 25.89 -5.78 -4.15
C GLY A 122 25.36 -4.90 -3.03
N SER A 123 25.99 -4.99 -1.87
CA SER A 123 25.63 -4.21 -0.68
C SER A 123 25.96 -2.74 -0.86
N VAL A 124 25.03 -1.87 -0.50
CA VAL A 124 25.19 -0.41 -0.46
C VAL A 124 25.03 0.15 0.95
N VAL A 125 24.43 -0.63 1.86
CA VAL A 125 24.28 -0.27 3.28
C VAL A 125 24.46 -1.52 4.13
N ASP A 126 25.60 -1.62 4.76
CA ASP A 126 25.92 -2.56 5.84
C ASP A 126 26.99 -1.96 6.76
N ALA A 127 27.27 -2.59 7.89
CA ALA A 127 28.21 -2.04 8.87
C ALA A 127 29.63 -1.81 8.29
N PRO A 128 30.24 -2.75 7.54
CA PRO A 128 31.53 -2.53 6.92
C PRO A 128 31.53 -1.40 5.87
N VAL A 129 30.49 -1.30 5.05
CA VAL A 129 30.36 -0.23 4.04
C VAL A 129 30.32 1.14 4.71
N LEU A 130 29.62 1.26 5.84
CA LEU A 130 29.50 2.51 6.59
C LEU A 130 30.68 2.76 7.56
N GLY A 131 31.64 1.83 7.67
CA GLY A 131 32.77 1.94 8.59
C GLY A 131 32.39 1.78 10.06
N LEU A 132 31.32 1.06 10.36
CA LEU A 132 30.83 0.82 11.71
C LEU A 132 31.52 -0.41 12.34
N ASP A 133 31.87 -0.30 13.63
CA ASP A 133 32.56 -1.37 14.38
C ASP A 133 31.65 -2.56 14.72
N LYS A 134 30.33 -2.39 14.66
CA LYS A 134 29.34 -3.41 15.03
C LYS A 134 28.35 -3.63 13.91
N PRO A 135 27.92 -4.90 13.67
CA PRO A 135 26.84 -5.19 12.76
C PRO A 135 25.59 -4.39 13.11
N GLN A 136 24.96 -3.83 12.08
CA GLN A 136 23.68 -3.17 12.14
C GLN A 136 22.74 -3.89 11.19
N ASP A 137 21.56 -4.21 11.66
CA ASP A 137 20.55 -4.90 10.87
C ASP A 137 19.80 -3.88 9.97
N PHE A 138 20.43 -3.44 8.89
CA PHE A 138 19.82 -2.49 7.96
C PHE A 138 18.81 -3.16 7.05
N ARG A 139 17.58 -2.61 6.98
CA ARG A 139 16.47 -3.19 6.22
C ARG A 139 15.41 -2.16 5.81
N SER A 140 14.48 -2.57 4.94
CA SER A 140 13.30 -1.80 4.52
C SER A 140 13.63 -0.44 3.90
N PRO A 141 14.54 -0.34 2.91
CA PRO A 141 14.92 0.94 2.34
C PRO A 141 13.74 1.64 1.66
N CYS A 142 13.67 2.96 1.85
CA CYS A 142 12.86 3.89 1.08
C CYS A 142 13.76 4.96 0.51
N VAL A 143 14.02 4.93 -0.79
CA VAL A 143 14.90 5.87 -1.48
C VAL A 143 14.07 6.92 -2.20
N VAL A 144 14.38 8.18 -1.93
CA VAL A 144 13.72 9.34 -2.56
C VAL A 144 14.77 10.40 -2.93
N PRO A 145 14.51 11.28 -3.91
CA PRO A 145 15.39 12.41 -4.17
C PRO A 145 15.50 13.33 -2.95
N GLY A 146 16.69 13.81 -2.63
CA GLY A 146 16.90 14.90 -1.68
C GLY A 146 16.42 16.24 -2.23
N TRP A 147 16.23 17.25 -1.39
CA TRP A 147 16.04 18.62 -1.84
C TRP A 147 17.39 19.26 -2.15
N ALA A 148 17.45 20.11 -3.18
CA ALA A 148 18.65 20.89 -3.50
C ALA A 148 18.91 21.93 -2.41
N ASP A 149 17.84 22.53 -1.88
CA ASP A 149 17.81 23.37 -0.70
C ASP A 149 16.62 22.98 0.16
N GLU A 150 16.84 22.66 1.45
CA GLU A 150 15.79 22.24 2.37
C GLU A 150 14.88 23.41 2.79
N ASP A 151 15.38 24.64 2.71
CA ASP A 151 14.62 25.84 3.04
C ASP A 151 13.86 26.38 1.83
N ASP A 152 14.39 26.19 0.62
CA ASP A 152 13.72 26.56 -0.63
C ASP A 152 13.53 25.36 -1.57
N ARG A 153 12.43 24.65 -1.35
CA ARG A 153 12.05 23.48 -2.15
C ARG A 153 11.76 23.79 -3.63
N SER A 154 11.63 25.08 -3.99
CA SER A 154 11.44 25.50 -5.38
C SER A 154 12.70 25.33 -6.22
N GLU A 155 13.88 25.24 -5.62
CA GLU A 155 15.15 24.93 -6.29
C GLU A 155 15.23 23.48 -6.81
N GLY A 156 14.29 22.62 -6.40
CA GLY A 156 14.18 21.24 -6.88
C GLY A 156 15.01 20.24 -6.06
N HIS A 157 15.59 19.25 -6.74
CA HIS A 157 16.23 18.12 -6.08
C HIS A 157 17.74 18.08 -6.29
N GLY A 158 18.46 17.70 -5.22
CA GLY A 158 19.88 17.41 -5.20
C GLY A 158 20.18 16.18 -4.35
N GLY A 159 20.95 15.23 -4.91
CA GLY A 159 21.28 14.00 -4.21
C GLY A 159 20.06 13.12 -3.90
N TRP A 160 20.24 12.20 -2.95
CA TRP A 160 19.31 11.15 -2.59
C TRP A 160 19.26 10.97 -1.08
N LEU A 161 18.09 10.67 -0.58
CA LEU A 161 17.84 10.27 0.80
C LEU A 161 17.35 8.83 0.84
N MET A 162 17.79 8.09 1.85
CA MET A 162 17.25 6.77 2.18
C MET A 162 16.77 6.80 3.62
N LEU A 163 15.50 6.51 3.82
CA LEU A 163 14.97 6.15 5.14
C LEU A 163 14.98 4.63 5.25
N ALA A 164 15.59 4.12 6.30
CA ALA A 164 15.71 2.68 6.55
C ALA A 164 15.42 2.35 8.01
N VAL A 165 15.33 1.07 8.30
CA VAL A 165 15.27 0.54 9.66
C VAL A 165 16.64 -0.04 10.00
N ALA A 166 17.19 0.31 11.14
CA ALA A 166 18.42 -0.26 11.69
C ALA A 166 18.16 -0.95 13.04
N GLY A 167 19.10 -1.77 13.47
CA GLY A 167 19.05 -2.45 14.77
C GLY A 167 18.19 -3.71 14.81
N PRO A 168 18.17 -4.39 15.96
CA PRO A 168 17.51 -5.69 16.12
C PRO A 168 15.99 -5.58 15.96
N MET A 169 15.33 -6.69 15.60
CA MET A 169 13.88 -6.74 15.42
C MET A 169 13.11 -6.34 16.67
N SER A 170 13.68 -6.56 17.86
CA SER A 170 13.05 -6.21 19.15
C SER A 170 13.14 -4.72 19.51
N ALA A 171 14.03 -3.98 18.87
CA ALA A 171 14.26 -2.56 19.10
C ALA A 171 14.74 -1.87 17.82
N PRO A 172 13.88 -1.79 16.80
CA PRO A 172 14.22 -1.15 15.52
C PRO A 172 14.26 0.37 15.68
N GLU A 173 15.16 1.00 14.94
CA GLU A 173 15.29 2.45 14.83
C GLU A 173 15.11 2.89 13.39
N LEU A 174 14.40 3.98 13.15
CA LEU A 174 14.38 4.65 11.85
C LEU A 174 15.65 5.47 11.68
N VAL A 175 16.36 5.27 10.58
CA VAL A 175 17.62 5.99 10.30
C VAL A 175 17.59 6.63 8.94
N MET A 176 18.26 7.78 8.83
CA MET A 176 18.45 8.52 7.60
C MET A 176 19.86 8.30 7.06
N LEU A 177 19.93 8.11 5.74
CA LEU A 177 21.18 8.06 5.00
C LEU A 177 21.08 9.00 3.79
N SER A 178 22.20 9.56 3.39
CA SER A 178 22.29 10.42 2.20
C SER A 178 23.31 9.88 1.18
N SER A 179 23.09 10.22 -0.09
CA SER A 179 23.97 9.84 -1.20
C SER A 179 23.91 10.87 -2.32
N HIS A 180 25.02 11.06 -3.04
CA HIS A 180 25.05 11.85 -4.28
C HIS A 180 24.73 11.01 -5.53
N ASP A 181 25.09 9.71 -5.51
CA ASP A 181 25.17 8.85 -6.69
C ASP A 181 24.35 7.56 -6.58
N GLN A 182 23.65 7.34 -5.46
CA GLN A 182 22.93 6.10 -5.11
C GLN A 182 23.84 4.88 -4.92
N GLN A 183 25.14 5.03 -5.02
CA GLN A 183 26.12 3.94 -4.87
C GLN A 183 26.82 4.01 -3.52
N SER A 184 27.22 5.22 -3.12
CA SER A 184 27.90 5.49 -1.87
C SER A 184 26.95 6.20 -0.90
N TRP A 185 26.71 5.59 0.24
CA TRP A 185 25.78 6.10 1.26
C TRP A 185 26.52 6.51 2.53
N THR A 186 26.06 7.58 3.14
CA THR A 186 26.52 8.05 4.46
C THR A 186 25.37 7.90 5.43
N LEU A 187 25.63 7.32 6.62
CA LEU A 187 24.67 7.30 7.72
C LEU A 187 24.64 8.68 8.37
N ASP A 188 23.54 9.39 8.25
CA ASP A 188 23.38 10.73 8.83
C ASP A 188 22.95 10.64 10.31
N GLY A 189 22.12 9.66 10.66
CA GLY A 189 21.72 9.39 12.04
C GLY A 189 20.30 8.85 12.18
N PRO A 190 19.82 8.69 13.42
CA PRO A 190 18.46 8.31 13.72
C PRO A 190 17.49 9.44 13.38
N LEU A 191 16.27 9.08 12.91
CA LEU A 191 15.19 10.03 12.67
C LEU A 191 14.62 10.53 13.99
N ALA A 192 14.67 11.84 14.22
CA ALA A 192 14.12 12.51 15.39
C ALA A 192 12.79 13.18 15.09
N PHE A 193 11.80 13.02 15.97
CA PHE A 193 10.50 13.68 15.84
C PHE A 193 10.45 14.92 16.71
N HIS A 194 10.05 16.06 16.12
CA HIS A 194 9.80 17.32 16.81
C HIS A 194 8.29 17.63 16.82
N GLY A 195 7.72 17.81 17.99
CA GLY A 195 6.28 17.88 18.23
C GLY A 195 5.69 16.54 18.65
N ASP A 196 4.36 16.47 18.73
CA ASP A 196 3.65 15.24 19.07
C ASP A 196 3.59 14.32 17.85
N SER A 197 4.33 13.23 17.90
CA SER A 197 4.31 12.24 16.82
C SER A 197 3.12 11.26 16.91
N GLY A 198 2.45 11.15 18.06
CA GLY A 198 1.46 10.12 18.32
C GLY A 198 2.04 8.69 18.42
N LEU A 199 3.37 8.53 18.35
CA LEU A 199 4.06 7.22 18.31
C LEU A 199 4.67 6.79 19.66
N ALA A 200 4.47 7.56 20.71
CA ALA A 200 5.11 7.30 22.02
C ALA A 200 4.82 5.92 22.61
N HIS A 201 3.69 5.32 22.26
CA HIS A 201 3.29 3.98 22.71
C HIS A 201 3.56 2.87 21.67
N HIS A 202 4.25 3.19 20.58
CA HIS A 202 4.50 2.29 19.47
C HIS A 202 6.01 2.14 19.23
N PRO A 203 6.71 1.33 20.03
CA PRO A 203 8.17 1.25 19.97
C PRO A 203 8.70 0.53 18.72
N ILE A 204 7.87 -0.26 18.03
CA ILE A 204 8.29 -1.05 16.87
C ILE A 204 7.69 -0.43 15.60
N LEU A 205 8.53 0.30 14.88
CA LEU A 205 8.19 0.92 13.60
C LEU A 205 8.89 0.17 12.47
N VAL A 206 8.13 -0.23 11.46
CA VAL A 206 8.66 -0.95 10.31
C VAL A 206 8.13 -0.38 9.00
N SER A 207 8.70 -0.83 7.90
CA SER A 207 8.25 -0.49 6.53
C SER A 207 8.09 1.01 6.26
N PRO A 208 9.04 1.87 6.67
CA PRO A 208 8.91 3.31 6.52
C PRO A 208 8.88 3.72 5.05
N ARG A 209 8.10 4.77 4.74
CA ARG A 209 8.05 5.41 3.42
C ARG A 209 7.94 6.92 3.59
N ILE A 210 8.56 7.63 2.68
CA ILE A 210 8.38 9.08 2.53
C ILE A 210 7.73 9.31 1.18
N ILE A 211 6.60 9.99 1.18
CA ILE A 211 6.00 10.60 0.00
C ILE A 211 5.93 12.11 0.20
N ARG A 212 5.84 12.86 -0.88
CA ARG A 212 5.72 14.31 -0.83
C ARG A 212 4.44 14.72 -1.51
N LEU A 213 3.58 15.41 -0.75
CA LEU A 213 2.29 15.85 -1.24
C LEU A 213 2.10 17.33 -0.96
N ARG A 214 1.52 18.03 -1.94
CA ARG A 214 1.04 19.38 -1.80
C ARG A 214 -0.28 19.34 -1.07
N ASP A 215 -0.37 20.07 0.04
CA ASP A 215 -1.64 20.26 0.73
C ASP A 215 -2.54 21.20 -0.09
N GLU A 216 -3.71 20.73 -0.48
CA GLU A 216 -4.66 21.48 -1.31
C GLU A 216 -5.23 22.71 -0.61
N VAL A 217 -5.15 22.78 0.73
CA VAL A 217 -5.67 23.90 1.53
C VAL A 217 -4.68 25.06 1.61
N ASP A 218 -3.39 24.78 1.87
CA ASP A 218 -2.38 25.82 2.07
C ASP A 218 -1.35 25.91 0.94
N GLY A 219 -1.34 24.95 0.02
CA GLY A 219 -0.46 24.92 -1.14
C GLY A 219 1.00 24.50 -0.84
N HIS A 220 1.33 24.19 0.42
CA HIS A 220 2.68 23.77 0.79
C HIS A 220 2.92 22.29 0.47
N VAL A 221 4.15 21.96 0.07
CA VAL A 221 4.59 20.57 -0.12
C VAL A 221 5.13 20.03 1.20
N TYR A 222 4.45 19.04 1.75
CA TYR A 222 4.84 18.34 2.97
C TYR A 222 5.50 17.01 2.68
N ASP A 223 6.36 16.56 3.61
CA ASP A 223 6.79 15.17 3.68
C ASP A 223 5.75 14.40 4.47
N VAL A 224 5.23 13.34 3.87
CA VAL A 224 4.31 12.41 4.52
C VAL A 224 5.09 11.14 4.82
N LEU A 225 5.32 10.90 6.10
CA LEU A 225 5.99 9.70 6.59
C LEU A 225 4.95 8.61 6.84
N ILE A 226 4.97 7.56 6.04
CA ILE A 226 4.12 6.39 6.22
C ILE A 226 4.95 5.34 6.97
N VAL A 227 4.38 4.78 8.03
CA VAL A 227 5.00 3.72 8.83
C VAL A 227 3.98 2.65 9.18
N THR A 228 4.46 1.43 9.41
CA THR A 228 3.66 0.37 10.01
C THR A 228 4.13 0.16 11.45
N VAL A 229 3.20 0.16 12.36
CA VAL A 229 3.39 -0.12 13.78
C VAL A 229 3.08 -1.60 14.00
N GLU A 230 4.01 -2.33 14.57
CA GLU A 230 3.77 -3.71 15.00
C GLU A 230 3.43 -3.72 16.50
N ALA A 231 2.21 -4.16 16.85
CA ALA A 231 1.74 -4.26 18.22
C ALA A 231 0.88 -5.51 18.39
N ASP A 232 1.22 -6.35 19.38
CA ASP A 232 0.44 -7.55 19.75
C ASP A 232 0.15 -8.51 18.58
N GLY A 233 1.09 -8.60 17.61
CA GLY A 233 0.95 -9.44 16.42
C GLY A 233 0.05 -8.84 15.33
N VAL A 234 -0.35 -7.59 15.47
CA VAL A 234 -1.12 -6.84 14.48
C VAL A 234 -0.27 -5.72 13.87
N ASP A 235 -0.28 -5.64 12.55
CA ASP A 235 0.36 -4.55 11.80
C ASP A 235 -0.65 -3.42 11.58
N LEU A 236 -0.38 -2.24 12.11
CA LEU A 236 -1.18 -1.05 11.92
C LEU A 236 -0.43 -0.04 11.04
N SER A 237 -0.92 0.23 9.85
CA SER A 237 -0.32 1.22 8.96
C SER A 237 -0.97 2.59 9.09
N GLY A 238 -0.12 3.61 9.17
CA GLY A 238 -0.55 4.99 9.28
C GLY A 238 0.50 5.96 8.76
N TYR A 239 0.22 7.22 8.89
CA TYR A 239 1.07 8.30 8.39
C TYR A 239 1.21 9.45 9.37
N LEU A 240 2.29 10.21 9.22
CA LEU A 240 2.49 11.52 9.83
C LEU A 240 2.69 12.53 8.70
N VAL A 241 2.19 13.75 8.87
CA VAL A 241 2.47 14.87 7.96
C VAL A 241 3.42 15.84 8.64
N GLY A 242 4.43 16.30 7.92
CA GLY A 242 5.40 17.23 8.49
C GLY A 242 6.41 17.73 7.46
N THR A 243 7.54 18.18 7.98
CA THR A 243 8.69 18.63 7.18
C THR A 243 9.93 17.89 7.65
N LEU A 244 10.57 17.18 6.73
CA LEU A 244 11.85 16.51 6.97
C LEU A 244 13.00 17.48 6.62
N ARG A 245 13.95 17.63 7.54
CA ARG A 245 15.22 18.38 7.36
C ARG A 245 16.35 17.58 7.98
N GLY A 246 17.23 17.08 7.15
CA GLY A 246 18.25 16.14 7.59
C GLY A 246 17.63 14.92 8.30
N CYS A 247 17.95 14.74 9.59
CA CYS A 247 17.38 13.68 10.43
C CYS A 247 16.19 14.15 11.28
N ASP A 248 15.74 15.39 11.14
CA ASP A 248 14.68 15.98 11.96
C ASP A 248 13.35 16.01 11.22
N PHE A 249 12.32 15.37 11.78
CA PHE A 249 10.95 15.41 11.25
C PHE A 249 10.06 16.29 12.13
N TRP A 250 9.70 17.45 11.62
CA TRP A 250 8.83 18.42 12.28
C TRP A 250 7.37 18.09 12.00
N VAL A 251 6.68 17.59 13.03
CA VAL A 251 5.33 17.05 12.91
C VAL A 251 4.29 18.17 12.81
N LYS A 252 3.45 18.11 11.77
CA LYS A 252 2.23 18.92 11.59
C LYS A 252 0.99 18.11 11.99
N THR A 253 0.87 16.89 11.49
CA THR A 253 -0.21 15.95 11.83
C THR A 253 0.43 14.72 12.48
N PRO A 254 0.02 14.34 13.71
CA PRO A 254 0.51 13.15 14.39
C PRO A 254 0.10 11.87 13.65
N PHE A 255 0.64 10.73 14.10
CA PHE A 255 0.31 9.43 13.52
C PHE A 255 -1.20 9.25 13.42
N THR A 256 -1.64 9.06 12.19
CA THR A 256 -3.03 8.85 11.81
C THR A 256 -3.14 7.54 11.04
N GLN A 257 -4.04 6.69 11.46
CA GLN A 257 -4.28 5.42 10.77
C GLN A 257 -4.78 5.68 9.34
N MET A 258 -4.26 4.93 8.36
CA MET A 258 -4.60 5.17 6.96
C MET A 258 -5.60 4.18 6.37
N ASP A 259 -5.85 3.07 7.04
CA ASP A 259 -6.86 2.09 6.66
C ASP A 259 -7.46 1.43 7.89
N PHE A 260 -8.77 1.40 7.97
CA PHE A 260 -9.52 0.92 9.12
C PHE A 260 -10.14 -0.47 8.89
N GLY A 261 -9.93 -1.09 7.73
CA GLY A 261 -10.36 -2.44 7.42
C GLY A 261 -9.55 -3.51 8.16
N HIS A 262 -9.88 -4.77 7.93
CA HIS A 262 -9.24 -5.88 8.62
C HIS A 262 -7.83 -6.20 8.11
N ASP A 263 -7.51 -5.85 6.85
CA ASP A 263 -6.44 -6.56 6.14
C ASP A 263 -5.37 -5.69 5.48
N PHE A 264 -5.42 -4.37 5.60
CA PHE A 264 -4.48 -3.47 4.96
C PHE A 264 -3.21 -3.25 5.80
N THR A 265 -2.02 -3.48 5.22
CA THR A 265 -0.75 -3.24 5.89
C THR A 265 0.40 -2.95 4.92
N ARG A 266 1.52 -2.46 5.45
CA ARG A 266 2.84 -2.29 4.78
C ARG A 266 2.76 -1.62 3.41
N PRO A 267 2.14 -0.44 3.29
CA PRO A 267 1.95 0.21 1.99
C PRO A 267 3.26 0.58 1.31
N ARG A 268 3.20 0.65 -0.02
CA ARG A 268 4.21 1.21 -0.91
C ARG A 268 3.56 2.21 -1.85
N ASN A 269 4.36 3.10 -2.37
CA ASN A 269 3.86 4.19 -3.19
C ASN A 269 4.68 4.41 -4.44
N THR A 270 4.11 5.14 -5.38
CA THR A 270 4.83 5.89 -6.39
C THR A 270 4.41 7.35 -6.32
N ASN A 271 5.36 8.25 -6.36
CA ASN A 271 5.10 9.70 -6.46
C ASN A 271 4.80 10.13 -7.90
N THR A 272 4.85 9.21 -8.86
CA THR A 272 4.63 9.50 -10.26
C THR A 272 3.23 9.09 -10.65
N VAL A 273 2.41 10.05 -11.06
CA VAL A 273 1.08 9.85 -11.60
C VAL A 273 1.12 10.06 -13.10
N ARG A 274 0.23 9.40 -13.85
CA ARG A 274 0.17 9.51 -15.32
C ARG A 274 0.13 10.98 -15.75
N GLY A 275 0.98 11.34 -16.70
CA GLY A 275 1.10 12.71 -17.23
C GLY A 275 2.01 13.64 -16.46
N VAL A 276 2.52 13.21 -15.31
CA VAL A 276 3.46 13.98 -14.48
C VAL A 276 4.89 13.53 -14.74
N THR A 277 5.76 14.45 -15.09
CA THR A 277 7.17 14.16 -15.35
C THR A 277 8.04 14.48 -14.14
N TYR A 278 9.19 13.80 -14.05
CA TYR A 278 10.19 14.07 -13.03
C TYR A 278 10.68 15.51 -13.11
N GLY A 279 10.55 16.29 -12.05
CA GLY A 279 10.86 17.72 -12.05
C GLY A 279 9.65 18.65 -12.22
N ASN A 280 8.47 18.11 -12.58
CA ASN A 280 7.23 18.88 -12.62
C ASN A 280 6.66 19.01 -11.19
N ASN A 281 6.21 20.21 -10.82
CA ASN A 281 5.58 20.45 -9.51
C ASN A 281 4.25 19.69 -9.32
N GLU A 282 3.55 19.36 -10.39
CA GLU A 282 2.31 18.59 -10.36
C GLU A 282 2.48 17.17 -9.78
N ARG A 283 3.68 16.61 -9.82
CA ARG A 283 3.98 15.30 -9.22
C ARG A 283 3.75 15.24 -7.71
N TYR A 284 3.62 16.37 -7.05
CA TYR A 284 3.30 16.48 -5.63
C TYR A 284 1.81 16.58 -5.36
N ASP A 285 0.96 16.72 -6.36
CA ASP A 285 -0.48 16.89 -6.18
C ASP A 285 -1.15 15.56 -5.80
N ALA A 286 -0.57 14.44 -6.21
CA ALA A 286 -1.07 13.11 -5.83
C ALA A 286 0.02 12.04 -5.84
N ALA A 287 -0.24 10.95 -5.14
CA ALA A 287 0.55 9.72 -5.18
C ALA A 287 -0.36 8.50 -5.34
N LEU A 288 0.16 7.38 -5.86
CA LEU A 288 -0.52 6.09 -5.80
C LEU A 288 0.05 5.25 -4.67
N ILE A 289 -0.83 4.63 -3.90
CA ILE A 289 -0.48 3.76 -2.78
C ILE A 289 -1.08 2.37 -3.01
N PHE A 290 -0.27 1.34 -2.75
CA PHE A 290 -0.65 -0.06 -2.72
C PHE A 290 -0.35 -0.64 -1.33
N GLY A 291 -1.30 -1.29 -0.71
CA GLY A 291 -1.11 -2.00 0.56
C GLY A 291 -1.20 -3.51 0.39
N LEU A 292 -0.63 -4.26 1.31
CA LEU A 292 -0.83 -5.69 1.39
C LEU A 292 -2.19 -5.96 2.05
N MET A 293 -2.99 -6.82 1.44
CA MET A 293 -4.20 -7.38 2.03
C MET A 293 -3.92 -8.84 2.41
N ASN A 294 -3.70 -9.09 3.70
CA ASN A 294 -3.21 -10.39 4.20
C ASN A 294 -4.31 -11.40 4.60
N GLY A 295 -5.57 -11.03 4.49
CA GLY A 295 -6.69 -11.97 4.45
C GLY A 295 -7.14 -12.62 5.76
N VAL A 296 -6.48 -12.38 6.87
CA VAL A 296 -6.86 -12.88 8.21
C VAL A 296 -6.57 -11.82 9.27
N GLY A 297 -7.36 -10.73 9.23
CA GLY A 297 -7.37 -9.74 10.30
C GLY A 297 -6.00 -9.17 10.65
N ARG A 298 -5.16 -8.86 9.69
CA ARG A 298 -3.78 -8.34 9.88
C ARG A 298 -2.81 -9.31 10.58
N LEU A 299 -3.23 -10.53 10.89
CA LEU A 299 -2.35 -11.60 11.32
C LEU A 299 -1.79 -12.31 10.09
N ASP A 300 -0.48 -12.33 9.95
CA ASP A 300 0.16 -13.00 8.81
C ASP A 300 0.21 -14.52 9.02
N ASN A 301 -0.92 -15.18 8.85
CA ASN A 301 -1.03 -16.64 8.88
C ASN A 301 -1.66 -17.17 7.58
N PRO A 302 -0.91 -17.26 6.47
CA PRO A 302 -1.43 -17.70 5.18
C PRO A 302 -2.09 -19.09 5.21
N ALA A 303 -1.67 -19.96 6.13
CA ALA A 303 -2.21 -21.32 6.24
C ALA A 303 -3.72 -21.37 6.53
N THR A 304 -4.29 -20.29 7.08
CA THR A 304 -5.71 -20.18 7.37
C THR A 304 -6.53 -19.60 6.22
N HIS A 305 -5.88 -19.09 5.17
CA HIS A 305 -6.56 -18.46 4.04
C HIS A 305 -7.32 -19.49 3.20
N GLU A 306 -8.60 -19.24 2.95
CA GLU A 306 -9.43 -20.08 2.09
C GLU A 306 -8.89 -20.14 0.67
N SER A 307 -8.43 -19.02 0.13
CA SER A 307 -7.84 -18.95 -1.20
C SER A 307 -6.58 -19.80 -1.36
N LEU A 308 -5.76 -19.96 -0.30
CA LEU A 308 -4.61 -20.84 -0.33
C LEU A 308 -5.03 -22.31 -0.38
N ARG A 309 -6.04 -22.69 0.44
CA ARG A 309 -6.54 -24.06 0.50
C ARG A 309 -7.26 -24.46 -0.78
N ALA A 310 -8.09 -23.57 -1.33
CA ALA A 310 -8.92 -23.86 -2.49
C ALA A 310 -8.20 -23.67 -3.83
N GLU A 311 -7.31 -22.69 -3.93
CA GLU A 311 -6.79 -22.19 -5.20
C GLU A 311 -5.26 -22.01 -5.23
N GLY A 312 -4.56 -22.31 -4.13
CA GLY A 312 -3.10 -22.33 -4.05
C GLY A 312 -2.42 -20.95 -4.01
N TRP A 313 -3.15 -19.90 -3.62
CA TRP A 313 -2.60 -18.56 -3.45
C TRP A 313 -3.12 -17.87 -2.19
N ALA A 314 -2.32 -16.99 -1.61
CA ALA A 314 -2.73 -16.15 -0.48
C ALA A 314 -2.20 -14.72 -0.63
N ASN A 315 -2.94 -13.79 -0.07
CA ASN A 315 -2.70 -12.36 -0.07
C ASN A 315 -2.80 -11.73 -1.47
N CYS A 316 -3.08 -10.44 -1.47
CA CYS A 316 -3.06 -9.61 -2.67
C CYS A 316 -2.61 -8.20 -2.30
N LEU A 317 -2.32 -7.36 -3.29
CA LEU A 317 -2.22 -5.93 -3.06
C LEU A 317 -3.61 -5.31 -3.16
N SER A 318 -3.85 -4.24 -2.40
CA SER A 318 -5.05 -3.40 -2.55
C SER A 318 -5.13 -2.85 -3.97
N LEU A 319 -6.28 -2.37 -4.37
CA LEU A 319 -6.38 -1.50 -5.55
C LEU A 319 -5.41 -0.32 -5.39
N PRO A 320 -4.85 0.21 -6.50
CA PRO A 320 -4.08 1.43 -6.46
C PRO A 320 -4.97 2.59 -6.00
N ARG A 321 -4.59 3.21 -4.88
CA ARG A 321 -5.32 4.32 -4.29
C ARG A 321 -4.68 5.64 -4.70
N LEU A 322 -5.43 6.49 -5.40
CA LEU A 322 -5.03 7.86 -5.62
C LEU A 322 -5.13 8.61 -4.29
N THR A 323 -4.01 9.15 -3.84
CA THR A 323 -3.90 9.77 -2.53
C THR A 323 -3.52 11.23 -2.68
N THR A 324 -4.31 12.13 -2.09
CA THR A 324 -4.05 13.57 -2.01
C THR A 324 -3.94 14.02 -0.55
N LEU A 325 -3.47 15.23 -0.32
CA LEU A 325 -3.33 15.81 1.01
C LEU A 325 -4.20 17.05 1.11
N GLN A 326 -5.10 17.09 2.10
CA GLN A 326 -6.03 18.20 2.32
C GLN A 326 -6.07 18.55 3.82
N GLY A 327 -5.61 19.75 4.18
CA GLY A 327 -5.60 20.21 5.58
C GLY A 327 -4.79 19.32 6.54
N GLY A 328 -3.74 18.66 6.03
CA GLY A 328 -2.92 17.73 6.80
C GLY A 328 -3.48 16.29 6.89
N LEU A 329 -4.57 15.97 6.21
CA LEU A 329 -5.15 14.64 6.16
C LEU A 329 -4.99 14.02 4.76
N LEU A 330 -4.73 12.71 4.70
CA LEU A 330 -4.72 11.96 3.44
C LEU A 330 -6.14 11.58 3.03
N PHE A 331 -6.46 11.86 1.78
CA PHE A 331 -7.68 11.41 1.10
C PHE A 331 -7.29 10.34 0.10
N GLN A 332 -7.88 9.17 0.20
CA GLN A 332 -7.60 8.00 -0.61
C GLN A 332 -8.84 7.64 -1.43
N THR A 333 -8.73 7.65 -2.74
CA THR A 333 -9.83 7.28 -3.64
C THR A 333 -9.37 6.20 -4.60
N PRO A 334 -10.29 5.41 -5.17
CA PRO A 334 -9.94 4.53 -6.27
C PRO A 334 -9.31 5.32 -7.41
N THR A 335 -8.25 4.78 -8.00
CA THR A 335 -7.59 5.42 -9.15
C THR A 335 -8.58 5.57 -10.31
N PRO A 336 -8.55 6.70 -11.05
CA PRO A 336 -9.37 6.90 -12.23
C PRO A 336 -9.23 5.76 -13.25
N GLY A 337 -10.36 5.40 -13.89
CA GLY A 337 -10.43 4.28 -14.84
C GLY A 337 -11.03 3.00 -14.27
N LEU A 338 -11.22 2.90 -12.95
CA LEU A 338 -11.81 1.71 -12.32
C LEU A 338 -13.21 1.39 -12.87
N THR A 339 -14.08 2.38 -12.98
CA THR A 339 -15.45 2.21 -13.53
C THR A 339 -15.46 1.68 -14.97
N SER A 340 -14.41 1.96 -15.73
CA SER A 340 -14.24 1.43 -17.08
C SER A 340 -13.57 0.06 -17.10
N ALA A 341 -12.82 -0.30 -16.07
CA ALA A 341 -12.14 -1.59 -15.95
C ALA A 341 -13.10 -2.70 -15.48
N ILE A 342 -13.99 -2.42 -14.53
CA ILE A 342 -14.93 -3.39 -13.94
C ILE A 342 -15.77 -4.13 -15.02
N PRO A 343 -16.36 -3.50 -16.04
CA PRO A 343 -17.13 -4.22 -17.07
C PRO A 343 -16.32 -5.27 -17.86
N HIS A 344 -15.00 -5.20 -17.84
CA HIS A 344 -14.12 -6.16 -18.50
C HIS A 344 -13.68 -7.32 -17.59
N THR A 345 -14.17 -7.36 -16.36
CA THR A 345 -13.97 -8.48 -15.43
C THR A 345 -15.13 -9.46 -15.51
N ALA A 346 -14.93 -10.68 -15.03
CA ALA A 346 -16.03 -11.64 -14.95
C ALA A 346 -17.03 -11.27 -13.86
N HIS A 347 -16.56 -10.80 -12.69
CA HIS A 347 -17.43 -10.70 -11.52
C HIS A 347 -17.10 -9.56 -10.53
N ALA A 348 -16.20 -8.63 -10.88
CA ALA A 348 -16.00 -7.46 -10.03
C ALA A 348 -17.22 -6.54 -10.04
N ARG A 349 -17.49 -5.86 -8.92
CA ARG A 349 -18.62 -4.96 -8.74
C ARG A 349 -18.23 -3.71 -7.97
N MET A 350 -18.92 -2.64 -8.24
CA MET A 350 -18.82 -1.40 -7.48
C MET A 350 -20.20 -0.79 -7.27
N TRP A 351 -20.47 -0.37 -6.05
CA TRP A 351 -21.55 0.54 -5.68
C TRP A 351 -20.94 1.85 -5.19
N SER A 352 -21.48 2.98 -5.64
CA SER A 352 -21.05 4.29 -5.16
C SER A 352 -22.24 5.22 -5.03
N GLY A 353 -22.37 5.87 -3.87
CA GLY A 353 -23.50 6.72 -3.55
C GLY A 353 -23.14 7.97 -2.76
N LEU A 354 -23.94 9.01 -2.94
CA LEU A 354 -24.08 10.14 -2.01
C LEU A 354 -25.25 9.85 -1.10
N ILE A 355 -25.05 10.00 0.17
CA ILE A 355 -26.02 9.70 1.20
C ILE A 355 -26.27 10.96 2.06
N ASP A 356 -27.41 11.00 2.72
CA ASP A 356 -27.72 11.93 3.80
C ASP A 356 -28.09 11.07 5.00
N ALA A 357 -27.12 10.89 5.90
CA ALA A 357 -27.31 10.01 7.04
C ALA A 357 -28.16 10.65 8.14
N GLN A 358 -28.14 11.99 8.29
CA GLN A 358 -28.82 12.71 9.37
C GLN A 358 -28.53 12.04 10.74
N GLU A 359 -29.59 11.59 11.44
CA GLU A 359 -29.49 10.80 12.68
C GLU A 359 -29.71 9.30 12.45
N GLY A 360 -29.78 8.86 11.19
CA GLY A 360 -29.99 7.48 10.78
C GLY A 360 -28.73 6.81 10.24
N SER A 361 -28.95 5.77 9.45
CA SER A 361 -27.85 5.03 8.81
C SER A 361 -28.25 4.52 7.42
N VAL A 362 -27.23 4.36 6.57
CA VAL A 362 -27.32 3.60 5.31
C VAL A 362 -26.49 2.36 5.44
N THR A 363 -27.09 1.20 5.20
CA THR A 363 -26.42 -0.11 5.23
C THR A 363 -26.44 -0.70 3.83
N VAL A 364 -25.26 -1.08 3.35
CA VAL A 364 -25.06 -1.84 2.13
C VAL A 364 -24.69 -3.27 2.50
N THR A 365 -25.52 -4.20 2.06
CA THR A 365 -25.38 -5.64 2.32
C THR A 365 -24.79 -6.34 1.10
N LEU A 366 -23.72 -7.10 1.30
CA LEU A 366 -23.09 -7.94 0.28
C LEU A 366 -23.71 -9.33 0.32
N LEU A 367 -24.31 -9.77 -0.78
CA LEU A 367 -24.97 -11.05 -0.90
C LEU A 367 -24.09 -12.07 -1.61
N ASP A 368 -24.00 -13.26 -1.10
CA ASP A 368 -23.41 -14.41 -1.78
C ASP A 368 -24.42 -14.98 -2.80
N ASN A 369 -24.04 -15.09 -4.07
CA ASN A 369 -24.96 -15.51 -5.13
C ASN A 369 -25.27 -17.02 -5.10
N ALA A 370 -24.41 -17.85 -4.54
CA ALA A 370 -24.63 -19.30 -4.48
C ALA A 370 -25.59 -19.68 -3.36
N THR A 371 -25.56 -18.95 -2.24
CA THR A 371 -26.33 -19.28 -1.04
C THR A 371 -27.45 -18.29 -0.73
N GLY A 372 -27.40 -17.10 -1.28
CA GLY A 372 -28.27 -15.97 -0.94
C GLY A 372 -28.04 -15.43 0.49
N ARG A 373 -26.96 -15.84 1.15
CA ARG A 373 -26.62 -15.37 2.50
C ARG A 373 -25.89 -14.03 2.45
N ILE A 374 -25.99 -13.31 3.56
CA ILE A 374 -25.21 -12.10 3.77
C ILE A 374 -23.76 -12.51 4.04
N ALA A 375 -22.83 -11.99 3.22
CA ALA A 375 -21.41 -12.23 3.38
C ALA A 375 -20.72 -11.13 4.21
N ALA A 376 -21.18 -9.88 4.08
CA ALA A 376 -20.74 -8.75 4.88
C ALA A 376 -21.77 -7.61 4.81
N THR A 377 -21.71 -6.68 5.77
CA THR A 377 -22.46 -5.42 5.77
C THR A 377 -21.54 -4.23 5.94
N ILE A 378 -21.84 -3.14 5.26
CA ILE A 378 -21.15 -1.86 5.41
C ILE A 378 -22.20 -0.83 5.85
N THR A 379 -22.03 -0.26 7.04
CA THR A 379 -22.98 0.70 7.62
C THR A 379 -22.33 2.05 7.83
N HIS A 380 -22.93 3.09 7.26
CA HIS A 380 -22.55 4.49 7.43
C HIS A 380 -23.63 5.22 8.22
N SER A 381 -23.30 5.78 9.36
CA SER A 381 -24.24 6.48 10.26
C SER A 381 -23.91 7.97 10.47
N GLY A 382 -23.36 8.63 9.46
CA GLY A 382 -22.96 10.03 9.49
C GLY A 382 -21.65 10.31 10.24
N HIS A 383 -21.43 9.73 11.39
CA HIS A 383 -20.23 9.89 12.20
C HIS A 383 -19.44 8.59 12.44
N HIS A 384 -19.94 7.48 11.93
CA HIS A 384 -19.33 6.16 12.14
C HIS A 384 -19.50 5.28 10.90
N LEU A 385 -18.42 4.63 10.50
CA LEU A 385 -18.38 3.62 9.45
C LEU A 385 -18.05 2.28 10.06
N GLN A 386 -18.80 1.24 9.71
CA GLN A 386 -18.57 -0.13 10.15
C GLN A 386 -18.57 -1.07 8.95
N LEU A 387 -17.63 -2.00 8.89
CA LEU A 387 -17.64 -3.15 8.01
C LEU A 387 -17.67 -4.41 8.88
N ASP A 388 -18.79 -5.13 8.85
CA ASP A 388 -18.98 -6.36 9.59
C ASP A 388 -19.04 -7.55 8.63
N ARG A 389 -18.22 -8.55 8.84
CA ARG A 389 -18.19 -9.82 8.10
C ARG A 389 -18.44 -11.04 9.00
N SER A 390 -18.78 -10.82 10.28
CA SER A 390 -18.94 -11.88 11.27
C SER A 390 -20.12 -12.83 11.00
N MET A 391 -21.11 -12.41 10.18
CA MET A 391 -22.19 -13.26 9.74
C MET A 391 -21.75 -14.31 8.70
N ASN A 392 -20.56 -14.16 8.10
CA ASN A 392 -19.96 -15.13 7.21
C ASN A 392 -19.29 -16.23 8.04
N PRO A 393 -19.61 -17.53 7.84
CA PRO A 393 -19.01 -18.62 8.61
C PRO A 393 -17.47 -18.67 8.59
N LEU A 394 -16.84 -18.16 7.53
CA LEU A 394 -15.38 -18.10 7.39
C LEU A 394 -14.78 -16.93 8.19
N HIS A 395 -15.60 -16.03 8.71
CA HIS A 395 -15.22 -14.84 9.46
C HIS A 395 -15.98 -14.71 10.79
N ALA A 396 -16.63 -15.78 11.27
CA ALA A 396 -17.54 -15.74 12.42
C ALA A 396 -16.89 -15.30 13.75
N GLU A 397 -15.57 -15.37 13.85
CA GLU A 397 -14.83 -14.93 15.04
C GLU A 397 -14.26 -13.51 14.90
N ASP A 398 -14.42 -12.86 13.74
CA ASP A 398 -13.91 -11.54 13.50
C ASP A 398 -14.80 -10.48 14.15
N SER A 399 -14.18 -9.49 14.77
CA SER A 399 -14.88 -8.27 15.20
C SER A 399 -15.09 -7.36 14.00
N PRO A 400 -16.17 -6.56 13.97
CA PRO A 400 -16.33 -5.54 12.95
C PRO A 400 -15.15 -4.57 12.87
N ALA A 401 -14.79 -4.15 11.66
CA ALA A 401 -13.87 -3.05 11.43
C ALA A 401 -14.64 -1.73 11.54
N GLU A 402 -14.09 -0.76 12.29
CA GLU A 402 -14.80 0.46 12.64
C GLU A 402 -13.91 1.71 12.44
N ALA A 403 -14.52 2.79 11.99
CA ALA A 403 -13.88 4.10 11.92
C ALA A 403 -14.84 5.21 12.34
N TYR A 404 -14.31 6.21 13.04
CA TYR A 404 -15.03 7.46 13.26
C TYR A 404 -14.84 8.38 12.05
N LEU A 405 -15.94 8.88 11.52
CA LEU A 405 -15.96 9.81 10.41
C LEU A 405 -15.77 11.24 10.88
N ILE A 406 -15.09 12.04 10.09
CA ILE A 406 -14.97 13.48 10.33
C ILE A 406 -16.25 14.11 9.77
N SER A 407 -16.90 14.96 10.55
CA SER A 407 -18.08 15.69 10.08
C SER A 407 -17.73 16.47 8.81
N ALA A 408 -18.36 16.10 7.70
CA ALA A 408 -18.19 16.68 6.39
C ALA A 408 -19.52 17.19 5.85
N ASP A 409 -19.46 18.09 4.86
CA ASP A 409 -20.66 18.62 4.23
C ASP A 409 -21.39 17.60 3.35
N THR A 410 -20.76 16.48 3.04
CA THR A 410 -21.31 15.47 2.13
C THR A 410 -20.84 14.06 2.55
N ASP A 411 -21.77 13.24 2.96
CA ASP A 411 -21.54 11.83 3.21
C ASP A 411 -21.47 11.08 1.87
N SER A 412 -20.38 10.36 1.66
CA SER A 412 -20.20 9.54 0.46
C SER A 412 -19.71 8.16 0.82
N LEU A 413 -20.12 7.17 0.04
CA LEU A 413 -19.72 5.78 0.25
C LEU A 413 -19.47 5.12 -1.10
N THR A 414 -18.29 4.55 -1.26
CA THR A 414 -17.93 3.72 -2.42
C THR A 414 -17.46 2.36 -1.93
N ILE A 415 -18.04 1.30 -2.48
CA ILE A 415 -17.74 -0.10 -2.12
C ILE A 415 -17.36 -0.82 -3.40
N ILE A 416 -16.22 -1.50 -3.38
CA ILE A 416 -15.70 -2.30 -4.49
C ILE A 416 -15.52 -3.73 -3.99
N VAL A 417 -16.08 -4.68 -4.74
CA VAL A 417 -15.91 -6.11 -4.49
C VAL A 417 -15.27 -6.72 -5.72
N ASP A 418 -14.16 -7.43 -5.52
CA ASP A 418 -13.42 -8.10 -6.60
C ASP A 418 -12.87 -9.44 -6.06
N GLY A 419 -13.48 -10.55 -6.49
CA GLY A 419 -13.23 -11.87 -5.92
C GLY A 419 -13.50 -11.88 -4.42
N SER A 420 -12.48 -12.14 -3.62
CA SER A 420 -12.56 -12.12 -2.15
C SER A 420 -12.06 -10.82 -1.52
N THR A 421 -11.99 -9.73 -2.25
CA THR A 421 -11.60 -8.42 -1.71
C THR A 421 -12.81 -7.49 -1.61
N VAL A 422 -12.85 -6.71 -0.54
CA VAL A 422 -13.82 -5.62 -0.34
C VAL A 422 -13.03 -4.39 0.06
N GLU A 423 -13.10 -3.34 -0.75
CA GLU A 423 -12.56 -2.04 -0.40
C GLU A 423 -13.66 -1.00 -0.29
N VAL A 424 -13.62 -0.22 0.79
CA VAL A 424 -14.62 0.81 1.11
C VAL A 424 -13.91 2.15 1.24
N PHE A 425 -14.49 3.19 0.64
CA PHE A 425 -14.04 4.56 0.74
C PHE A 425 -15.22 5.44 1.16
N ALA A 426 -15.05 6.17 2.24
CA ALA A 426 -16.09 7.05 2.77
C ALA A 426 -15.62 8.51 2.82
N ASP A 427 -16.56 9.44 2.67
CA ASP A 427 -16.40 10.88 2.84
C ASP A 427 -15.24 11.45 2.01
N GLY A 428 -15.32 11.22 0.70
CA GLY A 428 -14.29 11.64 -0.24
C GLY A 428 -12.99 10.85 -0.14
N GLY A 429 -12.96 9.77 0.65
CA GLY A 429 -11.77 8.92 0.84
C GLY A 429 -10.89 9.30 2.03
N VAL A 430 -11.35 10.16 2.93
CA VAL A 430 -10.65 10.42 4.19
C VAL A 430 -10.60 9.17 5.08
N ILE A 431 -11.59 8.29 4.94
CA ILE A 431 -11.63 6.96 5.54
C ILE A 431 -11.62 5.91 4.44
N ALA A 432 -10.73 4.93 4.58
CA ALA A 432 -10.66 3.75 3.72
C ALA A 432 -10.63 2.48 4.58
N MET A 433 -11.25 1.41 4.07
CA MET A 433 -11.22 0.07 4.68
C MET A 433 -10.95 -0.97 3.61
N ALA A 434 -9.96 -1.82 3.81
CA ALA A 434 -9.71 -3.00 2.98
C ALA A 434 -9.89 -4.27 3.78
N SER A 435 -10.68 -5.19 3.27
CA SER A 435 -10.99 -6.45 3.95
C SER A 435 -11.09 -7.61 2.95
N ARG A 436 -10.71 -8.81 3.38
CA ARG A 436 -11.00 -10.04 2.66
C ARG A 436 -12.36 -10.57 3.12
N VAL A 437 -13.22 -10.85 2.16
CA VAL A 437 -14.53 -11.48 2.38
C VAL A 437 -14.64 -12.65 1.43
N TYR A 438 -14.69 -13.86 1.96
CA TYR A 438 -14.82 -15.07 1.16
C TYR A 438 -16.30 -15.37 0.88
N PHE A 439 -16.64 -15.53 -0.39
CA PHE A 439 -17.96 -15.96 -0.85
C PHE A 439 -17.89 -17.46 -1.19
N GLU A 440 -18.98 -18.21 -0.97
CA GLU A 440 -19.10 -19.58 -1.47
C GLU A 440 -19.23 -19.62 -3.00
N GLY A 441 -19.86 -18.56 -3.58
CA GLY A 441 -19.88 -18.24 -4.99
C GLY A 441 -19.09 -16.99 -5.29
N ILE A 442 -19.78 -15.97 -5.75
CA ILE A 442 -19.30 -14.61 -5.96
C ILE A 442 -20.23 -13.59 -5.28
N CYS A 443 -19.83 -12.34 -5.19
CA CYS A 443 -20.76 -11.29 -4.77
C CYS A 443 -21.92 -11.20 -5.76
N GLY A 444 -23.13 -11.51 -5.33
CA GLY A 444 -24.36 -11.50 -6.16
C GLY A 444 -24.94 -10.11 -6.36
N GLY A 445 -24.54 -9.12 -5.60
CA GLY A 445 -25.04 -7.74 -5.67
C GLY A 445 -25.02 -7.04 -4.34
N PHE A 446 -25.56 -5.84 -4.37
CA PHE A 446 -25.72 -4.96 -3.22
C PHE A 446 -27.21 -4.80 -2.88
N ASP A 447 -27.57 -5.07 -1.63
CA ASP A 447 -28.87 -4.70 -1.08
C ASP A 447 -28.67 -3.48 -0.17
N VAL A 448 -29.40 -2.38 -0.43
CA VAL A 448 -29.14 -1.10 0.22
C VAL A 448 -30.38 -0.65 0.98
N THR A 449 -30.22 -0.42 2.29
CA THR A 449 -31.29 0.06 3.16
C THR A 449 -30.89 1.38 3.82
N ALA A 450 -31.88 2.25 4.01
CA ALA A 450 -31.72 3.51 4.75
C ALA A 450 -32.75 3.54 5.86
N GLU A 451 -32.31 3.86 7.08
CA GLU A 451 -33.12 3.84 8.31
C GLU A 451 -32.93 5.13 9.11
N GLY A 452 -33.85 5.40 10.07
CA GLY A 452 -33.71 6.48 11.02
C GLY A 452 -33.74 7.91 10.40
N GLY A 453 -34.34 8.04 9.23
CA GLY A 453 -34.39 9.34 8.51
C GLY A 453 -33.28 9.51 7.47
N ALA A 454 -32.32 8.59 7.42
CA ALA A 454 -31.30 8.60 6.37
C ALA A 454 -31.89 8.38 4.97
N SER A 455 -31.22 8.89 3.95
CA SER A 455 -31.62 8.73 2.57
C SER A 455 -30.45 8.60 1.62
N ILE A 456 -30.65 7.92 0.49
CA ILE A 456 -29.70 7.83 -0.60
C ILE A 456 -30.07 8.92 -1.61
N LEU A 457 -29.23 9.93 -1.75
CA LEU A 457 -29.49 11.07 -2.63
C LEU A 457 -29.31 10.69 -4.10
N ARG A 458 -28.27 9.95 -4.41
CA ARG A 458 -27.99 9.34 -5.71
C ARG A 458 -26.99 8.20 -5.57
N TYR A 459 -27.04 7.26 -6.46
CA TYR A 459 -26.06 6.19 -6.54
C TYR A 459 -25.92 5.69 -7.97
N PHE A 460 -24.87 4.92 -8.20
CA PHE A 460 -24.70 4.11 -9.40
C PHE A 460 -24.02 2.79 -9.04
N GLU A 461 -24.23 1.81 -9.87
CA GLU A 461 -23.57 0.50 -9.80
C GLU A 461 -22.89 0.18 -11.11
N VAL A 462 -21.76 -0.54 -11.02
CA VAL A 462 -21.05 -1.10 -12.17
C VAL A 462 -20.74 -2.56 -11.83
N ALA A 463 -20.92 -3.45 -12.80
CA ALA A 463 -20.69 -4.88 -12.64
C ALA A 463 -19.91 -5.45 -13.82
N GLY A 464 -19.20 -6.55 -13.59
CA GLY A 464 -18.56 -7.34 -14.61
C GLY A 464 -19.57 -8.07 -15.54
N GLU A 465 -19.08 -8.62 -16.65
CA GLU A 465 -19.93 -9.18 -17.71
C GLU A 465 -20.69 -10.45 -17.31
N ASP A 466 -20.15 -11.25 -16.38
CA ASP A 466 -20.74 -12.54 -15.96
C ASP A 466 -21.67 -12.43 -14.75
N VAL A 467 -22.09 -11.24 -14.40
CA VAL A 467 -22.85 -10.97 -13.16
C VAL A 467 -24.31 -10.60 -13.42
#